data_3bf55aee450fd8ed8eefd3036604b028
#
_entry.id   3bf55aee450fd8ed8eefd3036604b028
#
_cell.length_a   1.000
_cell.length_b   1.000
_cell.length_c   1.000
_cell.angle_alpha   90.00
_cell.angle_beta   90.00
_cell.angle_gamma   90.00
#
_symmetry.space_group_name_H-M   'P 1'
#
loop_
_entity.id
_entity.type
_entity.pdbx_description
1 polymer ?
#
loop_
_entity_poly.entity_id
_entity_poly.type
_entity_poly.pdbx_seq_one_letter_code
_entity_poly.pdbx_strand_id
1 'polypeptide(L)'
;LLGRFAELTNRFQVWYRLPFLLAMPTIVGHRVNMREQNLSDTERDPSLLEPRPGANGHDQRQADGSYNDLGCPWMGMAGARFGRNVPIGDTHGELPPELYEPNPRQVSRDLLARRSFVPVPHLNVLVPAWLQFMVHDWLSHGGGDTKTPPHRLPLPSGDDWPSPDMTILRTLPDDRRCPADQGQPATYRNTETHWWDGSQLYGSDLGRQHAVRTDPASGQLRADGKIHLDTQGHLPVDQSSEVANLELSGVNGNWWVGLSVLHTLFAREHNAIVDRLRVDY
;
A
#
# COMPACT_ATOMS: atom_id res chain seq x y z
N LEU A 1 12.05 14.25 25.29
CA LEU A 1 13.08 15.31 25.28
C LEU A 1 13.46 15.68 23.86
N LEU A 2 13.77 14.71 22.99
CA LEU A 2 14.12 14.95 21.58
C LEU A 2 12.94 15.55 20.78
N GLY A 3 11.71 15.10 21.04
CA GLY A 3 10.53 15.67 20.39
C GLY A 3 10.35 17.15 20.70
N ARG A 4 10.46 17.55 21.96
CA ARG A 4 10.40 18.97 22.35
C ARG A 4 11.53 19.80 21.77
N PHE A 5 12.72 19.22 21.64
CA PHE A 5 13.84 19.87 20.96
C PHE A 5 13.53 20.12 19.49
N ALA A 6 12.96 19.13 18.79
CA ALA A 6 12.57 19.26 17.40
C ALA A 6 11.46 20.33 17.18
N GLU A 7 10.48 20.38 18.08
CA GLU A 7 9.44 21.42 18.03
C GLU A 7 10.02 22.82 18.24
N LEU A 8 10.94 22.96 19.20
CA LEU A 8 11.60 24.25 19.46
C LEU A 8 12.44 24.70 18.28
N THR A 9 13.26 23.82 17.72
CA THR A 9 14.12 24.15 16.58
C THR A 9 13.30 24.50 15.34
N ASN A 10 12.21 23.79 15.08
CA ASN A 10 11.35 24.01 13.94
C ASN A 10 10.61 25.37 13.97
N ARG A 11 10.47 25.98 15.15
CA ARG A 11 9.92 27.35 15.29
C ARG A 11 10.87 28.42 14.76
N PHE A 12 12.17 28.16 14.77
CA PHE A 12 13.19 29.15 14.40
C PHE A 12 13.76 28.88 13.01
N GLN A 13 13.95 27.63 12.63
CA GLN A 13 14.54 27.27 11.37
C GLN A 13 14.15 25.86 10.95
N VAL A 14 13.88 25.69 9.66
CA VAL A 14 13.63 24.37 9.08
C VAL A 14 14.87 23.47 9.18
N TRP A 15 14.66 22.19 9.52
CA TRP A 15 15.74 21.27 9.87
C TRP A 15 16.85 21.15 8.81
N TYR A 16 16.52 21.19 7.52
CA TYR A 16 17.49 21.05 6.44
C TYR A 16 18.41 22.29 6.25
N ARG A 17 18.11 23.40 6.93
CA ARG A 17 18.95 24.60 6.96
C ARG A 17 19.78 24.71 8.24
N LEU A 18 19.59 23.79 9.16
CA LEU A 18 20.38 23.76 10.39
C LEU A 18 21.77 23.16 10.13
N PRO A 19 22.80 23.57 10.88
CA PRO A 19 24.07 22.87 10.93
C PRO A 19 23.85 21.38 11.27
N PHE A 20 24.65 20.49 10.69
CA PHE A 20 24.50 19.03 10.81
C PHE A 20 24.28 18.54 12.24
N LEU A 21 25.05 19.05 13.21
CA LEU A 21 24.97 18.69 14.64
C LEU A 21 23.61 19.03 15.28
N LEU A 22 22.88 20.01 14.74
CA LEU A 22 21.54 20.37 15.20
C LEU A 22 20.46 19.71 14.34
N ALA A 23 20.72 19.53 13.05
CA ALA A 23 19.78 18.90 12.13
C ALA A 23 19.49 17.45 12.51
N MET A 24 20.52 16.67 12.86
CA MET A 24 20.37 15.25 13.23
C MET A 24 19.46 15.02 14.44
N PRO A 25 19.67 15.64 15.59
CA PRO A 25 18.77 15.49 16.73
C PRO A 25 17.36 16.05 16.44
N THR A 26 17.25 17.08 15.59
CA THR A 26 15.95 17.60 15.15
C THR A 26 15.19 16.57 14.31
N ILE A 27 15.84 15.92 13.33
CA ILE A 27 15.23 14.84 12.53
C ILE A 27 14.80 13.68 13.41
N VAL A 28 15.67 13.24 14.35
CA VAL A 28 15.33 12.16 15.28
C VAL A 28 14.15 12.56 16.17
N GLY A 29 14.11 13.80 16.63
CA GLY A 29 12.99 14.33 17.41
C GLY A 29 11.69 14.39 16.62
N HIS A 30 11.73 14.80 15.34
CA HIS A 30 10.58 14.73 14.45
C HIS A 30 10.10 13.29 14.26
N ARG A 31 11.02 12.36 14.05
CA ARG A 31 10.66 10.93 13.93
C ARG A 31 9.97 10.40 15.19
N VAL A 32 10.44 10.79 16.39
CA VAL A 32 9.78 10.40 17.64
C VAL A 32 8.38 11.00 17.74
N ASN A 33 8.23 12.31 17.47
CA ASN A 33 6.93 12.97 17.48
C ASN A 33 5.97 12.35 16.45
N MET A 34 6.45 12.11 15.25
CA MET A 34 5.65 11.45 14.21
C MET A 34 5.21 10.06 14.65
N ARG A 35 6.09 9.27 15.26
CA ARG A 35 5.74 7.95 15.78
C ARG A 35 4.68 8.01 16.86
N GLU A 36 4.76 8.99 17.77
CA GLU A 36 3.80 9.16 18.86
C GLU A 36 2.46 9.74 18.37
N GLN A 37 2.45 10.49 17.28
CA GLN A 37 1.27 11.21 16.76
C GLN A 37 0.65 10.55 15.52
N ASN A 38 1.42 9.77 14.77
CA ASN A 38 0.98 9.14 13.52
C ASN A 38 0.13 7.88 13.72
N LEU A 39 -0.14 7.51 14.94
CA LEU A 39 -0.99 6.37 15.26
C LEU A 39 -2.41 6.78 15.63
N SER A 40 -2.80 8.01 15.27
CA SER A 40 -4.18 8.45 15.37
C SER A 40 -5.07 7.48 14.59
N ASP A 41 -6.20 7.12 15.20
CA ASP A 41 -7.18 6.21 14.60
C ASP A 41 -6.73 4.73 14.44
N THR A 42 -5.56 4.37 14.95
CA THR A 42 -5.13 2.97 15.02
C THR A 42 -5.60 2.29 16.30
N GLU A 43 -5.86 3.06 17.35
CA GLU A 43 -6.60 2.57 18.51
C GLU A 43 -8.01 2.22 18.07
N ARG A 44 -8.41 1.02 18.33
CA ARG A 44 -9.69 0.50 17.90
C ARG A 44 -10.26 -0.40 18.98
N ASP A 45 -11.55 -0.60 18.88
CA ASP A 45 -12.21 -1.66 19.61
C ASP A 45 -11.69 -3.02 19.11
N PRO A 46 -11.01 -3.82 19.94
CA PRO A 46 -10.50 -5.12 19.55
C PRO A 46 -11.59 -6.07 19.02
N SER A 47 -12.86 -5.86 19.41
CA SER A 47 -13.99 -6.64 18.91
C SER A 47 -14.29 -6.44 17.43
N LEU A 48 -13.80 -5.36 16.82
CA LEU A 48 -14.01 -5.09 15.40
C LEU A 48 -13.17 -5.97 14.47
N LEU A 49 -12.08 -6.50 14.99
CA LEU A 49 -11.21 -7.38 14.22
C LEU A 49 -10.43 -8.28 15.19
N GLU A 50 -10.76 -9.54 15.20
CA GLU A 50 -10.01 -10.55 15.93
C GLU A 50 -9.07 -11.28 14.96
N PRO A 51 -7.76 -11.31 15.22
CA PRO A 51 -6.87 -12.25 14.54
C PRO A 51 -7.37 -13.66 14.77
N ARG A 52 -7.20 -14.55 13.80
CA ARG A 52 -7.73 -15.92 13.88
C ARG A 52 -7.27 -16.61 15.16
N PRO A 53 -8.19 -17.18 15.99
CA PRO A 53 -7.80 -17.93 17.16
C PRO A 53 -6.89 -19.10 16.77
N GLY A 54 -5.85 -19.34 17.54
CA GLY A 54 -4.96 -20.49 17.40
C GLY A 54 -3.85 -20.35 16.35
N ALA A 55 -3.70 -19.20 15.70
CA ALA A 55 -2.48 -18.95 14.98
C ALA A 55 -1.33 -18.82 16.00
N ASN A 56 -0.40 -19.77 15.98
CA ASN A 56 0.91 -19.59 16.63
C ASN A 56 1.67 -18.58 15.76
N GLY A 57 1.21 -17.33 15.78
CA GLY A 57 1.64 -16.27 14.88
C GLY A 57 3.08 -15.80 15.05
N HIS A 58 3.81 -16.49 15.94
CA HIS A 58 5.21 -16.14 16.25
C HIS A 58 6.21 -16.88 15.35
N ASP A 59 5.80 -17.98 14.75
CA ASP A 59 6.74 -18.90 14.10
C ASP A 59 6.83 -18.66 12.58
N GLN A 60 5.84 -18.00 12.00
CA GLN A 60 5.77 -17.77 10.56
C GLN A 60 4.88 -16.57 10.21
N ARG A 61 5.10 -16.04 9.01
CA ARG A 61 4.26 -15.00 8.41
C ARG A 61 2.80 -15.46 8.36
N GLN A 62 1.89 -14.64 8.87
CA GLN A 62 0.47 -14.79 8.62
C GLN A 62 0.10 -14.12 7.30
N ALA A 63 -0.81 -14.73 6.52
CA ALA A 63 -1.17 -14.22 5.20
C ALA A 63 -1.73 -12.80 5.26
N ASP A 64 -2.49 -12.48 6.29
CA ASP A 64 -3.11 -11.18 6.52
C ASP A 64 -2.19 -10.16 7.21
N GLY A 65 -0.95 -10.52 7.54
CA GLY A 65 -0.01 -9.64 8.24
C GLY A 65 -0.26 -9.51 9.75
N SER A 66 -1.16 -10.31 10.34
CA SER A 66 -1.36 -10.34 11.79
C SER A 66 -0.13 -10.90 12.50
N TYR A 67 0.03 -10.53 13.77
CA TYR A 67 1.12 -10.96 14.66
C TYR A 67 2.54 -10.51 14.26
N ASN A 68 2.69 -9.58 13.32
CA ASN A 68 3.98 -8.92 13.11
C ASN A 68 4.38 -8.02 14.28
N ASP A 69 3.39 -7.49 14.99
CA ASP A 69 3.57 -6.86 16.30
C ASP A 69 2.86 -7.71 17.36
N LEU A 70 3.63 -8.32 18.27
CA LEU A 70 3.08 -9.20 19.31
C LEU A 70 2.33 -8.44 20.40
N GLY A 71 2.64 -7.16 20.59
CA GLY A 71 1.92 -6.29 21.52
C GLY A 71 0.58 -5.78 20.95
N CYS A 72 0.46 -5.77 19.62
CA CYS A 72 -0.74 -5.36 18.90
C CYS A 72 -0.94 -6.25 17.66
N PRO A 73 -1.42 -7.48 17.81
CA PRO A 73 -1.45 -8.49 16.73
C PRO A 73 -2.15 -8.08 15.44
N TRP A 74 -3.02 -7.11 15.50
CA TRP A 74 -3.77 -6.59 14.35
C TRP A 74 -3.13 -5.36 13.69
N MET A 75 -2.05 -4.80 14.26
CA MET A 75 -1.41 -3.62 13.72
C MET A 75 -0.95 -3.85 12.28
N GLY A 76 -1.40 -2.99 11.38
CA GLY A 76 -1.00 -3.02 9.97
C GLY A 76 -1.49 -4.24 9.16
N MET A 77 -2.31 -5.13 9.73
CA MET A 77 -2.85 -6.27 9.00
C MET A 77 -3.90 -5.85 7.99
N ALA A 78 -4.11 -6.67 6.97
CA ALA A 78 -5.24 -6.53 6.05
C ALA A 78 -6.56 -6.60 6.82
N GLY A 79 -7.49 -5.72 6.48
CA GLY A 79 -8.77 -5.59 7.16
C GLY A 79 -8.73 -4.77 8.47
N ALA A 80 -7.57 -4.43 9.03
CA ALA A 80 -7.47 -3.47 10.11
C ALA A 80 -7.78 -2.06 9.61
N ARG A 81 -8.08 -1.15 10.53
CA ARG A 81 -8.31 0.24 10.20
C ARG A 81 -7.03 0.88 9.66
N PHE A 82 -7.15 1.57 8.54
CA PHE A 82 -6.06 2.37 7.99
C PHE A 82 -5.78 3.55 8.93
N GLY A 83 -4.55 3.63 9.44
CA GLY A 83 -4.16 4.67 10.39
C GLY A 83 -4.06 6.06 9.76
N ARG A 84 -4.26 7.08 10.56
CA ARG A 84 -4.10 8.49 10.19
C ARG A 84 -2.92 9.10 10.91
N ASN A 85 -2.29 10.05 10.25
CA ASN A 85 -1.20 10.84 10.84
C ASN A 85 -1.66 12.17 11.42
N VAL A 86 -2.97 12.35 11.55
CA VAL A 86 -3.63 13.49 12.22
C VAL A 86 -4.81 12.97 13.05
N PRO A 87 -5.20 13.66 14.12
CA PRO A 87 -6.42 13.32 14.87
C PRO A 87 -7.65 13.30 13.97
N ILE A 88 -8.59 12.42 14.28
CA ILE A 88 -9.83 12.29 13.49
C ILE A 88 -10.57 13.63 13.33
N GLY A 89 -10.64 14.42 14.41
CA GLY A 89 -11.30 15.73 14.38
C GLY A 89 -10.65 16.74 13.42
N ASP A 90 -9.41 16.53 13.04
CA ASP A 90 -8.68 17.39 12.10
C ASP A 90 -8.76 16.88 10.65
N THR A 91 -9.47 15.78 10.41
CA THR A 91 -9.69 15.26 9.07
C THR A 91 -10.96 15.84 8.47
N HIS A 92 -10.91 16.15 7.20
CA HIS A 92 -12.06 16.65 6.45
C HIS A 92 -12.56 15.56 5.51
N GLY A 93 -13.88 15.53 5.30
CA GLY A 93 -14.46 14.70 4.27
C GLY A 93 -14.02 15.16 2.87
N GLU A 94 -14.18 14.28 1.91
CA GLU A 94 -14.01 14.62 0.50
C GLU A 94 -15.15 15.56 0.09
N LEU A 95 -14.90 16.86 0.13
CA LEU A 95 -15.89 17.88 -0.24
C LEU A 95 -15.60 18.36 -1.67
N PRO A 96 -16.54 18.18 -2.58
CA PRO A 96 -16.56 18.94 -3.81
C PRO A 96 -16.63 20.38 -3.44
N PRO A 97 -16.44 21.44 -3.84
CA PRO A 97 -15.69 21.93 -4.96
C PRO A 97 -14.18 22.12 -4.67
N GLU A 98 -13.76 22.03 -3.40
CA GLU A 98 -12.37 22.25 -3.02
C GLU A 98 -11.39 21.26 -3.71
N LEU A 99 -11.88 20.06 -4.06
CA LEU A 99 -11.10 19.08 -4.82
C LEU A 99 -10.85 19.49 -6.28
N TYR A 100 -11.56 20.49 -6.80
CA TYR A 100 -11.50 20.88 -8.19
C TYR A 100 -10.77 22.21 -8.42
N GLU A 101 -10.32 22.87 -7.36
CA GLU A 101 -9.60 24.12 -7.44
C GLU A 101 -8.25 24.07 -6.69
N PRO A 102 -7.12 24.04 -7.40
CA PRO A 102 -7.02 24.06 -8.87
C PRO A 102 -7.48 22.74 -9.50
N ASN A 103 -8.05 22.80 -10.71
CA ASN A 103 -8.53 21.62 -11.41
C ASN A 103 -7.40 20.58 -11.62
N PRO A 104 -7.52 19.34 -11.08
CA PRO A 104 -6.44 18.36 -11.13
C PRO A 104 -6.00 17.98 -12.55
N ARG A 105 -6.92 17.98 -13.52
CA ARG A 105 -6.59 17.74 -14.93
C ARG A 105 -5.73 18.85 -15.50
N GLN A 106 -6.06 20.11 -15.19
CA GLN A 106 -5.25 21.25 -15.60
C GLN A 106 -3.86 21.20 -14.96
N VAL A 107 -3.77 20.94 -13.67
CA VAL A 107 -2.50 20.75 -12.96
C VAL A 107 -1.65 19.66 -13.63
N SER A 108 -2.26 18.51 -13.95
CA SER A 108 -1.58 17.41 -14.62
C SER A 108 -1.01 17.84 -15.99
N ARG A 109 -1.80 18.56 -16.80
CA ARG A 109 -1.38 19.02 -18.13
C ARG A 109 -0.33 20.12 -18.06
N ASP A 110 -0.51 21.09 -17.18
CA ASP A 110 0.33 22.28 -17.16
C ASP A 110 1.67 22.07 -16.44
N LEU A 111 1.65 21.22 -15.39
CA LEU A 111 2.83 21.02 -14.53
C LEU A 111 3.51 19.67 -14.70
N LEU A 112 2.77 18.60 -14.99
CA LEU A 112 3.30 17.23 -15.01
C LEU A 112 3.54 16.71 -16.42
N ALA A 113 2.69 17.05 -17.39
CA ALA A 113 2.87 16.62 -18.77
C ALA A 113 4.15 17.21 -19.39
N ARG A 114 4.77 16.43 -20.25
CA ARG A 114 5.98 16.84 -21.00
C ARG A 114 5.73 16.72 -22.49
N ARG A 115 6.20 17.69 -23.26
CA ARG A 115 6.14 17.68 -24.74
C ARG A 115 7.11 16.67 -25.34
N SER A 116 8.18 16.36 -24.63
CA SER A 116 9.19 15.40 -25.02
C SER A 116 9.67 14.64 -23.81
N PHE A 117 10.21 13.44 -24.04
CA PHE A 117 10.80 12.64 -22.98
C PHE A 117 12.01 13.38 -22.39
N VAL A 118 12.02 13.52 -21.06
CA VAL A 118 13.14 14.11 -20.31
C VAL A 118 13.76 12.99 -19.48
N PRO A 119 14.90 12.43 -19.92
CA PRO A 119 15.53 11.33 -19.21
C PRO A 119 16.13 11.79 -17.89
N VAL A 120 16.15 10.90 -16.91
CA VAL A 120 16.92 11.05 -15.66
C VAL A 120 18.27 10.38 -15.88
N PRO A 121 19.37 11.12 -16.06
CA PRO A 121 20.62 10.59 -16.60
C PRO A 121 21.35 9.62 -15.66
N HIS A 122 21.00 9.60 -14.36
CA HIS A 122 21.69 8.79 -13.34
C HIS A 122 20.85 7.63 -12.82
N LEU A 123 19.61 7.46 -13.28
CA LEU A 123 18.69 6.41 -12.85
C LEU A 123 18.19 5.64 -14.06
N ASN A 124 18.06 4.33 -13.91
CA ASN A 124 17.43 3.48 -14.92
C ASN A 124 15.98 3.14 -14.53
N VAL A 125 15.29 2.44 -15.39
CA VAL A 125 13.88 2.04 -15.22
C VAL A 125 13.64 1.12 -14.01
N LEU A 126 14.67 0.47 -13.48
CA LEU A 126 14.53 -0.40 -12.31
C LEU A 126 14.30 0.41 -11.02
N VAL A 127 14.72 1.68 -10.97
CA VAL A 127 14.49 2.51 -9.78
C VAL A 127 13.00 2.77 -9.54
N PRO A 128 12.22 3.29 -10.50
CA PRO A 128 10.78 3.42 -10.30
C PRO A 128 10.08 2.08 -10.09
N ALA A 129 10.53 1.00 -10.75
CA ALA A 129 10.00 -0.34 -10.52
C ALA A 129 10.22 -0.79 -9.07
N TRP A 130 11.43 -0.61 -8.56
CA TRP A 130 11.78 -0.94 -7.17
C TRP A 130 10.99 -0.11 -6.17
N LEU A 131 10.87 1.19 -6.40
CA LEU A 131 10.08 2.06 -5.51
C LEU A 131 8.62 1.61 -5.47
N GLN A 132 8.00 1.34 -6.61
CA GLN A 132 6.64 0.86 -6.64
C GLN A 132 6.51 -0.52 -5.98
N PHE A 133 7.38 -1.46 -6.31
CA PHE A 133 7.40 -2.80 -5.71
C PHE A 133 7.45 -2.73 -4.17
N MET A 134 8.23 -1.80 -3.62
CA MET A 134 8.38 -1.65 -2.17
C MET A 134 7.16 -1.05 -1.47
N VAL A 135 6.43 -0.14 -2.13
CA VAL A 135 5.48 0.72 -1.41
C VAL A 135 4.03 0.60 -1.87
N HIS A 136 3.73 -0.19 -2.90
CA HIS A 136 2.39 -0.18 -3.49
C HIS A 136 1.31 -0.82 -2.59
N ASP A 137 1.70 -1.61 -1.60
CA ASP A 137 0.83 -2.16 -0.57
C ASP A 137 0.64 -1.24 0.65
N TRP A 138 1.61 -0.38 0.96
CA TRP A 138 1.61 0.44 2.18
C TRP A 138 0.43 1.41 2.32
N LEU A 139 -0.12 1.84 1.21
CA LEU A 139 -1.23 2.80 1.17
C LEU A 139 -2.52 2.17 0.66
N SER A 140 -2.55 0.86 0.46
CA SER A 140 -3.74 0.15 -0.01
C SER A 140 -4.84 0.15 1.05
N HIS A 141 -5.93 0.87 0.79
CA HIS A 141 -7.08 0.95 1.70
C HIS A 141 -8.39 1.18 0.96
N GLY A 142 -9.47 0.70 1.51
CA GLY A 142 -10.85 0.93 1.11
C GLY A 142 -11.25 0.39 -0.26
N GLY A 143 -10.42 0.56 -1.27
CA GLY A 143 -10.79 0.28 -2.66
C GLY A 143 -11.78 1.27 -3.23
N GLY A 144 -12.26 1.03 -4.46
CA GLY A 144 -13.23 1.90 -5.14
C GLY A 144 -14.66 1.63 -4.65
N ASP A 145 -15.35 2.68 -4.23
CA ASP A 145 -16.78 2.63 -3.91
C ASP A 145 -17.61 2.71 -5.19
N THR A 146 -18.26 1.62 -5.55
CA THR A 146 -19.14 1.54 -6.72
C THR A 146 -20.61 1.85 -6.38
N LYS A 147 -20.95 2.05 -5.11
CA LYS A 147 -22.32 2.30 -4.63
C LYS A 147 -22.63 3.79 -4.51
N THR A 148 -21.62 4.58 -4.13
CA THR A 148 -21.77 6.03 -4.01
C THR A 148 -21.42 6.70 -5.34
N PRO A 149 -22.14 7.76 -5.77
CA PRO A 149 -21.80 8.48 -6.97
C PRO A 149 -20.33 8.93 -6.96
N PRO A 150 -19.57 8.67 -8.03
CA PRO A 150 -18.18 9.05 -8.11
C PRO A 150 -18.00 10.57 -8.17
N HIS A 151 -16.78 11.02 -7.89
CA HIS A 151 -16.39 12.37 -8.21
C HIS A 151 -16.39 12.55 -9.74
N ARG A 152 -17.02 13.62 -10.21
CA ARG A 152 -16.97 14.03 -11.62
C ARG A 152 -16.12 15.28 -11.71
N LEU A 153 -14.98 15.15 -12.36
CA LEU A 153 -14.04 16.23 -12.57
C LEU A 153 -14.36 16.91 -13.90
N PRO A 154 -14.86 18.17 -13.91
CA PRO A 154 -15.13 18.87 -15.15
C PRO A 154 -13.80 19.14 -15.88
N LEU A 155 -13.83 19.04 -17.21
CA LEU A 155 -12.65 19.23 -18.01
C LEU A 155 -12.61 20.66 -18.59
N PRO A 156 -11.41 21.25 -18.74
CA PRO A 156 -11.25 22.52 -19.42
C PRO A 156 -11.73 22.46 -20.87
N SER A 157 -12.21 23.58 -21.37
CA SER A 157 -12.61 23.66 -22.80
C SER A 157 -11.41 23.32 -23.71
N GLY A 158 -11.65 22.45 -24.71
CA GLY A 158 -10.63 21.98 -25.63
C GLY A 158 -9.68 20.91 -25.06
N ASP A 159 -10.06 20.27 -23.97
CA ASP A 159 -9.35 19.08 -23.46
C ASP A 159 -9.51 17.92 -24.46
N ASP A 160 -8.47 17.12 -24.60
CA ASP A 160 -8.41 15.95 -25.48
C ASP A 160 -8.95 14.63 -24.85
N TRP A 161 -9.46 14.71 -23.63
CA TRP A 161 -10.08 13.57 -22.96
C TRP A 161 -11.35 13.16 -23.69
N PRO A 162 -11.60 11.85 -23.91
CA PRO A 162 -12.70 11.37 -24.77
C PRO A 162 -14.11 11.57 -24.18
N SER A 163 -14.22 12.00 -22.94
CA SER A 163 -15.48 12.25 -22.24
C SER A 163 -15.53 13.70 -21.74
N PRO A 164 -16.71 14.30 -21.56
CA PRO A 164 -16.84 15.67 -21.05
C PRO A 164 -16.39 15.85 -19.61
N ASP A 165 -16.26 14.78 -18.85
CA ASP A 165 -15.71 14.75 -17.50
C ASP A 165 -14.83 13.52 -17.27
N MET A 166 -13.98 13.58 -16.25
CA MET A 166 -13.29 12.42 -15.70
C MET A 166 -14.04 11.92 -14.46
N THR A 167 -14.19 10.61 -14.37
CA THR A 167 -14.87 9.95 -13.26
C THR A 167 -13.81 9.33 -12.33
N ILE A 168 -13.86 9.68 -11.05
CA ILE A 168 -12.97 9.14 -10.01
C ILE A 168 -13.86 8.49 -8.94
N LEU A 169 -13.71 7.19 -8.72
CA LEU A 169 -14.42 6.50 -7.66
C LEU A 169 -14.01 7.06 -6.30
N ARG A 170 -14.97 7.15 -5.39
CA ARG A 170 -14.70 7.45 -3.99
C ARG A 170 -14.04 6.24 -3.33
N THR A 171 -13.31 6.48 -2.26
CA THR A 171 -12.77 5.39 -1.44
C THR A 171 -13.91 4.76 -0.64
N LEU A 172 -14.03 3.42 -0.67
CA LEU A 172 -15.04 2.68 0.06
C LEU A 172 -14.82 2.81 1.59
N PRO A 173 -15.75 3.43 2.33
CA PRO A 173 -15.61 3.57 3.77
C PRO A 173 -15.68 2.22 4.49
N ASP A 174 -15.07 2.15 5.67
CA ASP A 174 -15.24 1.03 6.59
C ASP A 174 -16.67 1.06 7.15
N ASP A 175 -17.41 -0.03 6.95
CA ASP A 175 -18.76 -0.24 7.46
C ASP A 175 -18.78 -0.66 8.95
N ARG A 176 -17.63 -1.08 9.48
CA ARG A 176 -17.46 -1.47 10.89
C ARG A 176 -17.17 -0.23 11.74
N ARG A 177 -18.22 0.40 12.21
CA ARG A 177 -18.12 1.57 13.06
C ARG A 177 -18.43 1.21 14.49
N CYS A 178 -17.60 1.66 15.43
CA CYS A 178 -17.87 1.56 16.85
C CYS A 178 -18.61 2.82 17.36
N PRO A 179 -19.17 2.79 18.57
CA PRO A 179 -19.85 3.97 19.14
C PRO A 179 -18.97 5.23 19.19
N ALA A 180 -17.65 5.08 19.36
CA ALA A 180 -16.71 6.20 19.36
C ALA A 180 -16.57 6.89 18.00
N ASP A 181 -16.92 6.21 16.91
CA ASP A 181 -16.87 6.74 15.55
C ASP A 181 -18.11 7.59 15.19
N GLN A 182 -19.09 7.68 16.10
CA GLN A 182 -20.33 8.38 15.83
C GLN A 182 -20.06 9.87 15.65
N GLY A 183 -20.51 10.45 14.54
CA GLY A 183 -20.26 11.86 14.22
C GLY A 183 -18.83 12.17 13.74
N GLN A 184 -17.97 11.18 13.68
CA GLN A 184 -16.61 11.33 13.15
C GLN A 184 -16.56 11.10 11.62
N PRO A 185 -15.57 11.63 10.92
CA PRO A 185 -15.32 11.34 9.52
C PRO A 185 -15.21 9.84 9.22
N ALA A 186 -15.42 9.45 7.97
CA ALA A 186 -15.29 8.07 7.54
C ALA A 186 -13.89 7.52 7.81
N THR A 187 -13.83 6.27 8.20
CA THR A 187 -12.60 5.47 8.32
C THR A 187 -12.51 4.47 7.18
N TYR A 188 -11.34 3.90 6.94
CA TYR A 188 -11.10 2.97 5.85
C TYR A 188 -10.39 1.74 6.38
N ARG A 189 -10.44 0.62 5.65
CA ARG A 189 -9.73 -0.61 5.97
C ARG A 189 -8.49 -0.77 5.09
N ASN A 190 -7.43 -1.32 5.68
CA ASN A 190 -6.32 -1.83 4.90
C ASN A 190 -6.83 -2.94 3.97
N THR A 191 -6.56 -2.85 2.68
CA THR A 191 -6.87 -3.92 1.73
C THR A 191 -5.73 -4.92 1.62
N GLU A 192 -4.52 -4.50 1.95
CA GLU A 192 -3.32 -5.31 2.00
C GLU A 192 -2.66 -5.21 3.38
N THR A 193 -1.76 -6.13 3.71
CA THR A 193 -0.88 -5.95 4.87
C THR A 193 0.11 -4.82 4.61
N HIS A 194 0.31 -3.95 5.59
CA HIS A 194 1.24 -2.81 5.51
C HIS A 194 2.63 -3.13 6.06
N TRP A 195 2.89 -4.39 6.35
CA TRP A 195 4.19 -4.87 6.79
C TRP A 195 5.12 -5.18 5.62
N TRP A 196 6.40 -5.14 5.87
CA TRP A 196 7.42 -5.64 4.92
C TRP A 196 7.50 -7.15 5.01
N ASP A 197 6.47 -7.81 4.63
CA ASP A 197 6.27 -9.24 4.79
C ASP A 197 6.16 -10.00 3.47
N GLY A 198 6.46 -9.33 2.36
CA GLY A 198 6.43 -9.92 1.03
C GLY A 198 5.03 -10.10 0.44
N SER A 199 4.04 -9.34 0.93
CA SER A 199 2.68 -9.37 0.39
C SER A 199 2.60 -9.15 -1.11
N GLN A 200 3.56 -8.42 -1.69
CA GLN A 200 3.70 -8.24 -3.14
C GLN A 200 3.80 -9.58 -3.89
N LEU A 201 4.41 -10.59 -3.25
CA LEU A 201 4.58 -11.93 -3.82
C LEU A 201 3.51 -12.90 -3.36
N TYR A 202 3.11 -12.82 -2.08
CA TYR A 202 2.32 -13.86 -1.42
C TYR A 202 0.85 -13.50 -1.27
N GLY A 203 0.50 -12.22 -1.42
CA GLY A 203 -0.84 -11.70 -1.11
C GLY A 203 -1.05 -11.44 0.37
N SER A 204 -2.21 -10.88 0.68
CA SER A 204 -2.63 -10.47 2.02
C SER A 204 -3.80 -11.30 2.57
N ASP A 205 -4.09 -12.44 1.96
CA ASP A 205 -5.07 -13.43 2.40
C ASP A 205 -4.66 -14.84 1.99
N LEU A 206 -5.27 -15.84 2.62
CA LEU A 206 -4.97 -17.25 2.34
C LEU A 206 -5.35 -17.67 0.92
N GLY A 207 -6.40 -17.10 0.36
CA GLY A 207 -6.84 -17.41 -1.00
C GLY A 207 -5.77 -16.99 -2.03
N ARG A 208 -5.27 -15.76 -1.91
CA ARG A 208 -4.22 -15.25 -2.78
C ARG A 208 -2.90 -15.98 -2.56
N GLN A 209 -2.53 -16.25 -1.29
CA GLN A 209 -1.34 -17.03 -0.96
C GLN A 209 -1.39 -18.44 -1.55
N HIS A 210 -2.55 -19.09 -1.57
CA HIS A 210 -2.73 -20.38 -2.22
C HIS A 210 -2.67 -20.25 -3.74
N ALA A 211 -3.31 -19.24 -4.30
CA ALA A 211 -3.35 -19.02 -5.76
C ALA A 211 -1.94 -18.92 -6.37
N VAL A 212 -1.05 -18.13 -5.78
CA VAL A 212 0.33 -17.97 -6.28
C VAL A 212 1.17 -19.26 -6.18
N ARG A 213 0.71 -20.24 -5.41
CA ARG A 213 1.34 -21.55 -5.25
C ARG A 213 0.62 -22.66 -5.99
N THR A 214 -0.50 -22.38 -6.62
CA THR A 214 -1.31 -23.37 -7.32
C THR A 214 -0.89 -23.43 -8.78
N ASP A 215 -0.70 -24.64 -9.29
CA ASP A 215 -0.53 -24.87 -10.72
C ASP A 215 -1.86 -24.59 -11.45
N PRO A 216 -1.94 -23.57 -12.31
CA PRO A 216 -3.20 -23.22 -12.96
C PRO A 216 -3.70 -24.28 -13.96
N ALA A 217 -2.83 -25.18 -14.44
CA ALA A 217 -3.21 -26.24 -15.37
C ALA A 217 -3.87 -27.42 -14.65
N SER A 218 -3.38 -27.80 -13.48
CA SER A 218 -3.88 -28.93 -12.70
C SER A 218 -4.79 -28.52 -11.55
N GLY A 219 -4.79 -27.26 -11.14
CA GLY A 219 -5.47 -26.77 -9.94
C GLY A 219 -4.87 -27.28 -8.63
N GLN A 220 -3.70 -27.90 -8.67
CA GLN A 220 -3.05 -28.47 -7.47
C GLN A 220 -2.17 -27.45 -6.77
N LEU A 221 -2.41 -27.29 -5.47
CA LEU A 221 -1.54 -26.52 -4.59
C LEU A 221 -0.21 -27.25 -4.41
N ARG A 222 0.89 -26.55 -4.62
CA ARG A 222 2.24 -27.09 -4.41
C ARG A 222 2.49 -27.37 -2.94
N ALA A 223 2.74 -28.62 -2.62
CA ALA A 223 3.10 -29.06 -1.26
C ALA A 223 4.52 -28.69 -0.86
N ASP A 224 5.34 -28.31 -1.85
CA ASP A 224 6.76 -28.00 -1.64
C ASP A 224 7.04 -26.56 -1.16
N GLY A 225 6.01 -25.76 -0.92
CA GLY A 225 6.16 -24.39 -0.44
C GLY A 225 6.56 -23.38 -1.51
N LYS A 226 6.88 -23.81 -2.72
CA LYS A 226 7.31 -22.92 -3.80
C LYS A 226 6.17 -22.13 -4.42
N ILE A 227 6.47 -20.95 -4.93
CA ILE A 227 5.61 -20.21 -5.84
C ILE A 227 5.57 -20.95 -7.18
N HIS A 228 4.39 -21.03 -7.79
CA HIS A 228 4.26 -21.64 -9.11
C HIS A 228 4.89 -20.73 -10.19
N LEU A 229 5.74 -21.30 -11.01
CA LEU A 229 6.32 -20.67 -12.20
C LEU A 229 6.09 -21.59 -13.39
N ASP A 230 5.97 -21.02 -14.58
CA ASP A 230 5.90 -21.77 -15.81
C ASP A 230 7.23 -22.47 -16.16
N THR A 231 7.27 -23.19 -17.26
CA THR A 231 8.46 -23.92 -17.73
C THR A 231 9.64 -23.02 -18.10
N GLN A 232 9.38 -21.74 -18.31
CA GLN A 232 10.40 -20.72 -18.62
C GLN A 232 10.82 -19.95 -17.37
N GLY A 233 10.19 -20.21 -16.23
CA GLY A 233 10.45 -19.55 -14.95
C GLY A 233 9.78 -18.18 -14.83
N HIS A 234 8.66 -17.96 -15.49
CA HIS A 234 7.83 -16.78 -15.35
C HIS A 234 6.60 -17.06 -14.48
N LEU A 235 6.02 -16.00 -13.93
CA LEU A 235 4.74 -16.09 -13.26
C LEU A 235 3.63 -16.40 -14.27
N PRO A 236 2.66 -17.28 -13.95
CA PRO A 236 1.53 -17.58 -14.82
C PRO A 236 0.59 -16.38 -14.90
N VAL A 237 -0.31 -16.42 -15.89
CA VAL A 237 -1.38 -15.42 -16.02
C VAL A 237 -2.41 -15.61 -14.92
N ASP A 238 -2.84 -14.52 -14.31
CA ASP A 238 -3.93 -14.49 -13.31
C ASP A 238 -5.28 -14.68 -14.01
N GLN A 239 -5.84 -15.86 -13.91
CA GLN A 239 -7.14 -16.20 -14.51
C GLN A 239 -8.32 -15.52 -13.80
N SER A 240 -8.11 -14.97 -12.61
CA SER A 240 -9.14 -14.22 -11.86
C SER A 240 -9.18 -12.73 -12.22
N SER A 241 -8.21 -12.23 -12.97
CA SER A 241 -8.10 -10.83 -13.33
C SER A 241 -9.00 -10.50 -14.55
N GLU A 242 -9.68 -9.37 -14.47
CA GLU A 242 -10.39 -8.78 -15.63
C GLU A 242 -9.40 -8.18 -16.65
N VAL A 243 -8.17 -7.93 -16.24
CA VAL A 243 -7.10 -7.41 -17.11
C VAL A 243 -6.43 -8.59 -17.80
N ALA A 244 -6.49 -8.62 -19.13
CA ALA A 244 -5.90 -9.69 -19.92
C ALA A 244 -4.38 -9.74 -19.74
N ASN A 245 -3.85 -10.97 -19.64
CA ASN A 245 -2.42 -11.25 -19.51
C ASN A 245 -1.73 -10.66 -18.27
N LEU A 246 -2.50 -10.29 -17.25
CA LEU A 246 -1.93 -9.88 -15.97
C LEU A 246 -1.30 -11.09 -15.28
N GLU A 247 -0.08 -10.95 -14.79
CA GLU A 247 0.62 -12.02 -14.07
C GLU A 247 0.03 -12.27 -12.69
N LEU A 248 0.07 -13.53 -12.25
CA LEU A 248 -0.37 -13.94 -10.93
C LEU A 248 0.72 -13.67 -9.89
N SER A 249 0.60 -12.56 -9.18
CA SER A 249 1.44 -12.21 -8.03
C SER A 249 0.58 -11.87 -6.83
N GLY A 250 1.15 -11.64 -5.67
CA GLY A 250 0.43 -11.29 -4.45
C GLY A 250 -0.39 -10.02 -4.63
N VAL A 251 0.25 -8.95 -5.09
CA VAL A 251 -0.39 -7.66 -5.42
C VAL A 251 -0.03 -7.32 -6.85
N ASN A 252 -1.01 -7.26 -7.73
CA ASN A 252 -0.81 -7.04 -9.16
C ASN A 252 -1.53 -5.79 -9.72
N GLY A 253 -2.09 -4.94 -8.87
CA GLY A 253 -2.63 -3.64 -9.27
C GLY A 253 -1.55 -2.71 -9.82
N ASN A 254 -1.95 -1.80 -10.74
CA ASN A 254 -1.02 -0.86 -11.41
C ASN A 254 0.18 -1.55 -12.08
N TRP A 255 -0.08 -2.71 -12.67
CA TRP A 255 0.96 -3.52 -13.31
C TRP A 255 1.61 -2.82 -14.51
N TRP A 256 2.91 -3.05 -14.66
CA TRP A 256 3.70 -2.76 -15.85
C TRP A 256 4.96 -3.64 -15.85
N VAL A 257 5.70 -3.67 -16.96
CA VAL A 257 6.85 -4.57 -17.15
C VAL A 257 7.92 -4.46 -16.06
N GLY A 258 8.10 -3.29 -15.45
CA GLY A 258 9.06 -3.12 -14.34
C GLY A 258 8.67 -3.90 -13.09
N LEU A 259 7.39 -3.95 -12.74
CA LEU A 259 6.89 -4.80 -11.66
C LEU A 259 7.04 -6.27 -12.00
N SER A 260 6.68 -6.67 -13.24
CA SER A 260 6.80 -8.05 -13.69
C SER A 260 8.22 -8.61 -13.51
N VAL A 261 9.24 -7.82 -13.89
CA VAL A 261 10.65 -8.20 -13.70
C VAL A 261 10.95 -8.48 -12.22
N LEU A 262 10.48 -7.62 -11.31
CA LEU A 262 10.76 -7.78 -9.87
C LEU A 262 9.93 -8.92 -9.27
N HIS A 263 8.65 -9.04 -9.59
CA HIS A 263 7.84 -10.17 -9.14
C HIS A 263 8.44 -11.50 -9.56
N THR A 264 8.82 -11.63 -10.82
CA THR A 264 9.46 -12.85 -11.33
C THR A 264 10.82 -13.11 -10.65
N LEU A 265 11.64 -12.08 -10.49
CA LEU A 265 12.95 -12.21 -9.83
C LEU A 265 12.79 -12.74 -8.40
N PHE A 266 11.93 -12.11 -7.61
CA PHE A 266 11.74 -12.50 -6.21
C PHE A 266 10.99 -13.83 -6.05
N ALA A 267 10.09 -14.18 -6.97
CA ALA A 267 9.47 -15.50 -6.98
C ALA A 267 10.50 -16.62 -7.25
N ARG A 268 11.43 -16.38 -8.16
CA ARG A 268 12.55 -17.31 -8.41
C ARG A 268 13.50 -17.40 -7.23
N GLU A 269 13.83 -16.28 -6.60
CA GLU A 269 14.65 -16.23 -5.39
C GLU A 269 13.98 -16.99 -4.23
N HIS A 270 12.67 -16.77 -4.01
CA HIS A 270 11.90 -17.55 -3.05
C HIS A 270 12.06 -19.05 -3.29
N ASN A 271 11.89 -19.50 -4.53
CA ASN A 271 12.00 -20.91 -4.88
C ASN A 271 13.43 -21.46 -4.66
N ALA A 272 14.45 -20.66 -4.95
CA ALA A 272 15.85 -21.03 -4.68
C ALA A 272 16.13 -21.16 -3.17
N ILE A 273 15.58 -20.26 -2.36
CA ILE A 273 15.68 -20.34 -0.90
C ILE A 273 14.98 -21.60 -0.37
N VAL A 274 13.78 -21.93 -0.88
CA VAL A 274 13.07 -23.15 -0.50
C VAL A 274 13.92 -24.40 -0.82
N ASP A 275 14.55 -24.46 -2.01
CA ASP A 275 15.42 -25.56 -2.38
C ASP A 275 16.62 -25.66 -1.43
N ARG A 276 17.23 -24.54 -1.08
CA ARG A 276 18.36 -24.49 -0.16
C ARG A 276 17.97 -24.99 1.25
N LEU A 277 16.86 -24.51 1.78
CA LEU A 277 16.37 -24.93 3.11
C LEU A 277 16.12 -26.42 3.16
N ARG A 278 15.61 -27.04 2.09
CA ARG A 278 15.37 -28.48 2.01
C ARG A 278 16.64 -29.32 1.98
N VAL A 279 17.77 -28.75 1.58
CA VAL A 279 19.07 -29.42 1.63
C VAL A 279 19.71 -29.29 3.00
N ASP A 280 19.49 -28.16 3.66
CA ASP A 280 20.14 -27.83 4.93
C ASP A 280 19.35 -28.40 6.14
N TYR A 281 18.06 -28.73 5.99
CA TYR A 281 17.14 -29.25 7.01
C TYR A 281 16.32 -30.45 6.50
#